data_59021535bb7f8f30753676b79227a13d
#
_entry.id   59021535bb7f8f30753676b79227a13d
#
_cell.length_a   1.000
_cell.length_b   1.000
_cell.length_c   1.000
_cell.angle_alpha   90.00
_cell.angle_beta   90.00
_cell.angle_gamma   90.00
#
_symmetry.space_group_name_H-M   'P 1'
#
loop_
_entity.id
_entity.type
_entity.pdbx_description
1 polymer ?
#
loop_
_entity_poly.entity_id
_entity_poly.type
_entity_poly.pdbx_seq_one_letter_code
_entity_poly.pdbx_strand_id
1 'polypeptide(L)'
;MARDLNDTLVFVKVVEQGSFIAAARTLRLPKTTVSRKVQELETRLGAQLLHRTTRKLGLTEAGNVYYEHSQRIARELDEAESAVSQLQGGPRGWLRITAPYSLGIERIAPLLGEFHARHPEVRVEMMLSNEQVDLIDKEIDVALRLGNLPDSNLVARKLAVLRTQVYASPAYLERHGEPLHPDDLQHHRTLGMQKMHRNSHYFWPLSDGENTVEYPIDPIMVANDPAAVRGALLCGEGLMLASDIMVKAYAEQGHIRRVLAGWTGPEFELNALFPRGQVTSPKIRAFVDFLVERLSFDSDYMQVLCPDARARCKAAKQAADSATAVNAELARASRTELEEKSRDDEDVELV
;
A
#
# COMPACT_ATOMS: atom_id res chain seq x y z
N MET A 1 19.00 -45.69 7.91
CA MET A 1 19.28 -45.16 6.57
C MET A 1 19.66 -43.72 6.66
N ALA A 2 20.75 -43.28 6.03
CA ALA A 2 21.16 -41.89 6.01
C ALA A 2 20.09 -41.04 5.29
N ARG A 3 19.77 -39.89 5.85
CA ARG A 3 18.88 -38.91 5.20
C ARG A 3 19.64 -38.26 4.04
N ASP A 4 19.27 -38.57 2.79
CA ASP A 4 19.83 -37.88 1.62
C ASP A 4 18.99 -36.66 1.31
N LEU A 5 19.53 -35.46 1.58
CA LEU A 5 18.90 -34.19 1.29
C LEU A 5 18.66 -33.99 -0.21
N ASN A 6 19.51 -34.55 -1.04
CA ASN A 6 19.38 -34.49 -2.50
C ASN A 6 18.07 -35.07 -3.03
N ASP A 7 17.56 -36.15 -2.41
CA ASP A 7 16.29 -36.75 -2.84
C ASP A 7 15.12 -35.82 -2.55
N THR A 8 15.18 -35.09 -1.41
CA THR A 8 14.22 -34.06 -1.03
C THR A 8 14.25 -32.91 -2.01
N LEU A 9 15.44 -32.38 -2.35
CA LEU A 9 15.59 -31.29 -3.32
C LEU A 9 15.09 -31.66 -4.71
N VAL A 10 15.36 -32.91 -5.14
CA VAL A 10 14.84 -33.45 -6.42
C VAL A 10 13.31 -33.49 -6.40
N PHE A 11 12.70 -33.97 -5.31
CA PHE A 11 11.25 -34.01 -5.17
C PHE A 11 10.65 -32.58 -5.25
N VAL A 12 11.19 -31.61 -4.50
CA VAL A 12 10.77 -30.21 -4.57
C VAL A 12 10.81 -29.72 -6.02
N LYS A 13 11.90 -29.94 -6.72
CA LYS A 13 12.06 -29.53 -8.13
C LYS A 13 11.05 -30.19 -9.07
N VAL A 14 10.70 -31.46 -8.85
CA VAL A 14 9.69 -32.19 -9.64
C VAL A 14 8.31 -31.56 -9.44
N VAL A 15 7.96 -31.17 -8.22
CA VAL A 15 6.69 -30.50 -7.90
C VAL A 15 6.64 -29.11 -8.52
N GLU A 16 7.67 -28.29 -8.35
CA GLU A 16 7.78 -26.94 -8.92
C GLU A 16 7.60 -26.92 -10.44
N GLN A 17 8.24 -27.87 -11.12
CA GLN A 17 8.21 -27.97 -12.59
C GLN A 17 6.95 -28.68 -13.12
N GLY A 18 6.16 -29.31 -12.26
CA GLY A 18 4.99 -30.10 -12.65
C GLY A 18 5.31 -31.27 -13.55
N SER A 19 6.61 -31.63 -13.69
CA SER A 19 7.06 -32.63 -14.64
C SER A 19 8.43 -33.22 -14.30
N PHE A 20 8.54 -34.53 -14.28
CA PHE A 20 9.83 -35.22 -14.14
C PHE A 20 10.83 -34.87 -15.25
N ILE A 21 10.35 -34.64 -16.48
CA ILE A 21 11.21 -34.28 -17.62
C ILE A 21 11.74 -32.88 -17.46
N ALA A 22 10.88 -31.92 -17.07
CA ALA A 22 11.29 -30.54 -16.85
C ALA A 22 12.28 -30.44 -15.68
N ALA A 23 11.99 -31.13 -14.56
CA ALA A 23 12.90 -31.21 -13.43
C ALA A 23 14.26 -31.78 -13.79
N ALA A 24 14.27 -32.88 -14.58
CA ALA A 24 15.50 -33.53 -15.07
C ALA A 24 16.38 -32.56 -15.88
N ARG A 25 15.77 -31.75 -16.76
CA ARG A 25 16.48 -30.71 -17.52
C ARG A 25 17.05 -29.65 -16.61
N THR A 26 16.26 -29.14 -15.67
CA THR A 26 16.68 -28.09 -14.72
C THR A 26 17.82 -28.57 -13.83
N LEU A 27 17.73 -29.79 -13.33
CA LEU A 27 18.75 -30.40 -12.45
C LEU A 27 19.97 -30.95 -13.23
N ARG A 28 19.91 -30.96 -14.56
CA ARG A 28 20.94 -31.60 -15.44
C ARG A 28 21.20 -33.05 -15.06
N LEU A 29 20.13 -33.76 -14.69
CA LEU A 29 20.17 -35.20 -14.36
C LEU A 29 19.36 -36.02 -15.37
N PRO A 30 19.69 -37.31 -15.58
CA PRO A 30 18.84 -38.21 -16.35
C PRO A 30 17.46 -38.35 -15.70
N LYS A 31 16.38 -38.43 -16.51
CA LYS A 31 15.01 -38.62 -16.01
C LYS A 31 14.89 -39.85 -15.10
N THR A 32 15.61 -40.92 -15.45
CA THR A 32 15.65 -42.17 -14.66
C THR A 32 16.20 -41.93 -13.25
N THR A 33 17.24 -41.09 -13.12
CA THR A 33 17.82 -40.69 -11.83
C THR A 33 16.82 -39.89 -11.00
N VAL A 34 16.15 -38.90 -11.61
CA VAL A 34 15.13 -38.09 -10.93
C VAL A 34 13.98 -38.97 -10.43
N SER A 35 13.48 -39.90 -11.27
CA SER A 35 12.41 -40.82 -10.87
C SER A 35 12.84 -41.75 -9.75
N ARG A 36 14.06 -42.30 -9.81
CA ARG A 36 14.61 -43.16 -8.77
C ARG A 36 14.75 -42.44 -7.43
N LYS A 37 15.28 -41.20 -7.42
CA LYS A 37 15.44 -40.43 -6.20
C LYS A 37 14.11 -40.12 -5.51
N VAL A 38 13.08 -39.76 -6.27
CA VAL A 38 11.73 -39.56 -5.71
C VAL A 38 11.18 -40.90 -5.17
N GLN A 39 11.38 -42.01 -5.86
CA GLN A 39 10.93 -43.32 -5.39
C GLN A 39 11.66 -43.77 -4.12
N GLU A 40 12.96 -43.53 -4.01
CA GLU A 40 13.77 -43.78 -2.82
C GLU A 40 13.29 -42.95 -1.64
N LEU A 41 12.92 -41.68 -1.88
CA LEU A 41 12.31 -40.79 -0.89
C LEU A 41 10.97 -41.35 -0.39
N GLU A 42 10.04 -41.70 -1.30
CA GLU A 42 8.73 -42.29 -0.98
C GLU A 42 8.88 -43.57 -0.17
N THR A 43 9.82 -44.46 -0.60
CA THR A 43 10.12 -45.70 0.12
C THR A 43 10.65 -45.44 1.53
N ARG A 44 11.53 -44.48 1.69
CA ARG A 44 12.10 -44.09 2.99
C ARG A 44 11.04 -43.52 3.94
N LEU A 45 10.09 -42.74 3.41
CA LEU A 45 9.01 -42.11 4.18
C LEU A 45 7.85 -43.09 4.46
N GLY A 46 7.79 -44.24 3.72
CA GLY A 46 6.69 -45.20 3.79
C GLY A 46 5.37 -44.62 3.25
N ALA A 47 5.42 -43.58 2.44
CA ALA A 47 4.26 -42.91 1.89
C ALA A 47 4.48 -42.44 0.45
N GLN A 48 3.45 -42.53 -0.39
CA GLN A 48 3.49 -41.94 -1.72
C GLN A 48 3.25 -40.42 -1.57
N LEU A 49 4.13 -39.64 -2.20
CA LEU A 49 4.06 -38.19 -2.21
C LEU A 49 3.39 -37.66 -3.48
N LEU A 50 3.44 -38.44 -4.58
CA LEU A 50 2.92 -38.02 -5.87
C LEU A 50 1.87 -39.01 -6.40
N HIS A 51 0.75 -38.46 -6.90
CA HIS A 51 -0.18 -39.25 -7.71
C HIS A 51 0.39 -39.47 -9.10
N ARG A 52 0.67 -40.71 -9.43
CA ARG A 52 1.17 -41.11 -10.77
C ARG A 52 -0.01 -41.39 -11.71
N THR A 53 -0.72 -40.32 -12.13
CA THR A 53 -1.67 -40.47 -13.23
C THR A 53 -1.03 -40.02 -14.54
N THR A 54 -1.40 -40.67 -15.67
CA THR A 54 -0.79 -40.44 -16.99
C THR A 54 -1.07 -39.03 -17.56
N ARG A 55 -1.91 -38.21 -16.94
CA ARG A 55 -2.34 -36.88 -17.44
C ARG A 55 -1.87 -35.68 -16.64
N LYS A 56 -1.63 -35.80 -15.33
CA LYS A 56 -1.12 -34.69 -14.49
C LYS A 56 -0.35 -35.25 -13.30
N LEU A 57 0.75 -34.56 -12.95
CA LEU A 57 1.45 -34.74 -11.68
C LEU A 57 0.65 -34.03 -10.61
N GLY A 58 0.26 -34.71 -9.54
CA GLY A 58 -0.44 -34.13 -8.38
C GLY A 58 0.22 -34.58 -7.09
N LEU A 59 0.13 -33.76 -6.04
CA LEU A 59 0.56 -34.11 -4.70
C LEU A 59 -0.53 -34.94 -4.00
N THR A 60 -0.11 -35.96 -3.24
CA THR A 60 -0.97 -36.62 -2.23
C THR A 60 -1.09 -35.69 -0.99
N GLU A 61 -1.92 -36.06 -0.03
CA GLU A 61 -1.98 -35.35 1.27
C GLU A 61 -0.61 -35.38 1.97
N ALA A 62 0.04 -36.54 2.04
CA ALA A 62 1.40 -36.66 2.56
C ALA A 62 2.41 -35.88 1.72
N GLY A 63 2.20 -35.81 0.41
CA GLY A 63 3.01 -35.03 -0.52
C GLY A 63 2.90 -33.51 -0.25
N ASN A 64 1.72 -33.00 0.01
CA ASN A 64 1.51 -31.59 0.35
C ASN A 64 2.25 -31.23 1.64
N VAL A 65 2.03 -31.99 2.71
CA VAL A 65 2.70 -31.77 4.01
C VAL A 65 4.23 -31.83 3.84
N TYR A 66 4.73 -32.85 3.15
CA TYR A 66 6.18 -33.00 2.96
C TYR A 66 6.75 -31.90 2.07
N TYR A 67 6.01 -31.45 1.04
CA TYR A 67 6.43 -30.39 0.13
C TYR A 67 6.58 -29.06 0.84
N GLU A 68 5.61 -28.65 1.68
CA GLU A 68 5.67 -27.41 2.47
C GLU A 68 6.93 -27.36 3.36
N HIS A 69 7.25 -28.47 4.04
CA HIS A 69 8.47 -28.53 4.85
C HIS A 69 9.74 -28.58 4.01
N SER A 70 9.70 -29.29 2.89
CA SER A 70 10.88 -29.46 2.02
C SER A 70 11.25 -28.19 1.27
N GLN A 71 10.27 -27.38 0.89
CA GLN A 71 10.52 -26.08 0.31
C GLN A 71 11.32 -25.18 1.26
N ARG A 72 10.99 -25.16 2.55
CA ARG A 72 11.73 -24.37 3.54
C ARG A 72 13.18 -24.81 3.64
N ILE A 73 13.42 -26.13 3.67
CA ILE A 73 14.79 -26.68 3.70
C ILE A 73 15.58 -26.31 2.42
N ALA A 74 14.96 -26.42 1.24
CA ALA A 74 15.60 -26.03 -0.01
C ALA A 74 16.00 -24.55 -0.02
N ARG A 75 15.17 -23.70 0.53
CA ARG A 75 15.41 -22.26 0.63
C ARG A 75 16.52 -21.91 1.63
N GLU A 76 16.51 -22.54 2.79
CA GLU A 76 17.58 -22.40 3.79
C GLU A 76 18.96 -22.77 3.20
N LEU A 77 18.99 -23.79 2.36
CA LEU A 77 20.21 -24.18 1.67
C LEU A 77 20.64 -23.13 0.64
N ASP A 78 19.71 -22.64 -0.18
CA ASP A 78 19.94 -21.56 -1.14
C ASP A 78 20.42 -20.26 -0.42
N GLU A 79 19.86 -19.98 0.76
CA GLU A 79 20.27 -18.84 1.59
C GLU A 79 21.65 -19.03 2.18
N ALA A 80 21.99 -20.21 2.66
CA ALA A 80 23.31 -20.52 3.18
C ALA A 80 24.37 -20.42 2.07
N GLU A 81 24.09 -20.96 0.88
CA GLU A 81 24.97 -20.83 -0.29
C GLU A 81 25.11 -19.38 -0.75
N SER A 82 23.99 -18.63 -0.73
CA SER A 82 24.00 -17.18 -0.96
C SER A 82 24.84 -16.45 0.06
N ALA A 83 24.71 -16.76 1.36
CA ALA A 83 25.48 -16.11 2.42
C ALA A 83 27.00 -16.34 2.27
N VAL A 84 27.40 -17.57 1.95
CA VAL A 84 28.83 -17.87 1.66
C VAL A 84 29.29 -17.16 0.39
N SER A 85 28.46 -17.13 -0.62
CA SER A 85 28.73 -16.46 -1.88
C SER A 85 28.77 -14.93 -1.77
N GLN A 86 28.10 -14.37 -0.77
CA GLN A 86 28.12 -12.93 -0.43
C GLN A 86 29.51 -12.47 0.01
N LEU A 87 30.34 -13.38 0.53
CA LEU A 87 31.74 -13.08 0.84
C LEU A 87 32.59 -12.86 -0.42
N GLN A 88 32.07 -13.25 -1.60
CA GLN A 88 32.81 -13.26 -2.86
C GLN A 88 32.08 -12.64 -4.06
N GLY A 89 30.81 -12.19 -3.94
CA GLY A 89 30.03 -11.72 -5.10
C GLY A 89 28.88 -10.79 -4.77
N GLY A 90 28.28 -10.18 -5.80
CA GLY A 90 27.16 -9.23 -5.72
C GLY A 90 25.81 -9.85 -5.32
N PRO A 91 24.74 -9.03 -5.32
CA PRO A 91 23.38 -9.48 -5.01
C PRO A 91 22.89 -10.51 -6.01
N ARG A 92 22.33 -11.65 -5.53
CA ARG A 92 21.83 -12.76 -6.35
C ARG A 92 20.79 -13.61 -5.63
N GLY A 93 20.11 -14.48 -6.38
CA GLY A 93 19.09 -15.41 -5.87
C GLY A 93 17.70 -14.79 -5.83
N TRP A 94 16.74 -15.52 -5.21
CA TRP A 94 15.37 -15.06 -5.07
C TRP A 94 15.23 -14.00 -3.99
N LEU A 95 14.56 -12.91 -4.36
CA LEU A 95 14.11 -11.83 -3.45
C LEU A 95 12.58 -11.87 -3.39
N ARG A 96 12.03 -12.24 -2.25
CA ARG A 96 10.59 -12.29 -2.01
C ARG A 96 10.13 -11.03 -1.34
N ILE A 97 9.23 -10.33 -2.01
CA ILE A 97 8.69 -9.07 -1.52
C ILE A 97 7.18 -9.13 -1.38
N THR A 98 6.65 -8.40 -0.41
CA THR A 98 5.21 -8.14 -0.34
C THR A 98 4.94 -6.64 -0.33
N ALA A 99 3.88 -6.23 -1.01
CA ALA A 99 3.45 -4.85 -1.10
C ALA A 99 1.91 -4.76 -1.15
N PRO A 100 1.30 -3.61 -0.76
CA PRO A 100 -0.08 -3.31 -1.08
C PRO A 100 -0.33 -3.36 -2.59
N TYR A 101 -1.55 -3.75 -3.01
CA TYR A 101 -1.88 -3.96 -4.42
C TYR A 101 -1.51 -2.77 -5.30
N SER A 102 -2.06 -1.60 -5.01
CA SER A 102 -1.80 -0.39 -5.83
C SER A 102 -0.34 -0.01 -5.86
N LEU A 103 0.36 -0.05 -4.72
CA LEU A 103 1.78 0.26 -4.64
C LEU A 103 2.61 -0.71 -5.48
N GLY A 104 2.35 -2.02 -5.32
CA GLY A 104 3.08 -3.06 -6.03
C GLY A 104 2.92 -2.98 -7.54
N ILE A 105 1.67 -2.84 -8.01
CA ILE A 105 1.35 -2.82 -9.44
C ILE A 105 1.84 -1.52 -10.11
N GLU A 106 1.54 -0.38 -9.50
CA GLU A 106 1.71 0.91 -10.17
C GLU A 106 3.07 1.55 -9.96
N ARG A 107 3.77 1.18 -8.88
CA ARG A 107 5.03 1.84 -8.50
C ARG A 107 6.21 0.90 -8.45
N ILE A 108 6.05 -0.32 -7.95
CA ILE A 108 7.18 -1.24 -7.79
C ILE A 108 7.42 -2.05 -9.06
N ALA A 109 6.38 -2.68 -9.61
CA ALA A 109 6.53 -3.54 -10.80
C ALA A 109 7.16 -2.80 -12.01
N PRO A 110 6.81 -1.53 -12.32
CA PRO A 110 7.46 -0.79 -13.40
C PRO A 110 8.96 -0.54 -13.19
N LEU A 111 9.42 -0.50 -11.94
CA LEU A 111 10.82 -0.28 -11.60
C LEU A 111 11.68 -1.56 -11.70
N LEU A 112 11.05 -2.75 -11.71
CA LEU A 112 11.78 -4.03 -11.70
C LEU A 112 12.65 -4.23 -12.95
N GLY A 113 12.27 -3.69 -14.09
CA GLY A 113 13.09 -3.75 -15.31
C GLY A 113 14.45 -3.08 -15.13
N GLU A 114 14.47 -1.90 -14.52
CA GLU A 114 15.71 -1.18 -14.20
C GLU A 114 16.51 -1.87 -13.08
N PHE A 115 15.81 -2.39 -12.06
CA PHE A 115 16.44 -3.15 -11.00
C PHE A 115 17.16 -4.39 -11.53
N HIS A 116 16.52 -5.17 -12.41
CA HIS A 116 17.13 -6.34 -13.03
C HIS A 116 18.30 -5.99 -13.97
N ALA A 117 18.26 -4.83 -14.65
CA ALA A 117 19.38 -4.37 -15.43
C ALA A 117 20.63 -4.09 -14.58
N ARG A 118 20.45 -3.60 -13.34
CA ARG A 118 21.54 -3.35 -12.38
C ARG A 118 21.98 -4.63 -11.64
N HIS A 119 21.05 -5.56 -11.41
CA HIS A 119 21.25 -6.78 -10.61
C HIS A 119 20.68 -8.01 -11.32
N PRO A 120 21.31 -8.46 -12.43
CA PRO A 120 20.76 -9.49 -13.32
C PRO A 120 20.66 -10.89 -12.67
N GLU A 121 21.40 -11.12 -11.58
CA GLU A 121 21.35 -12.40 -10.87
C GLU A 121 20.27 -12.45 -9.77
N VAL A 122 19.59 -11.33 -9.48
CA VAL A 122 18.47 -11.29 -8.54
C VAL A 122 17.18 -11.61 -9.28
N ARG A 123 16.39 -12.51 -8.73
CA ARG A 123 15.03 -12.85 -9.19
C ARG A 123 14.03 -12.34 -8.17
N VAL A 124 12.95 -11.72 -8.62
CA VAL A 124 11.94 -11.15 -7.71
C VAL A 124 10.67 -11.98 -7.77
N GLU A 125 10.20 -12.39 -6.59
CA GLU A 125 8.84 -12.90 -6.36
C GLU A 125 8.06 -11.87 -5.58
N MET A 126 6.95 -11.38 -6.14
CA MET A 126 6.15 -10.32 -5.51
C MET A 126 4.76 -10.83 -5.15
N MET A 127 4.44 -10.81 -3.86
CA MET A 127 3.12 -11.11 -3.32
C MET A 127 2.40 -9.82 -2.97
N LEU A 128 1.22 -9.60 -3.55
CA LEU A 128 0.42 -8.40 -3.29
C LEU A 128 -0.61 -8.69 -2.20
N SER A 129 -0.61 -7.87 -1.15
CA SER A 129 -1.59 -7.96 -0.06
C SER A 129 -1.68 -6.66 0.70
N ASN A 130 -2.92 -6.18 0.93
CA ASN A 130 -3.19 -5.04 1.80
C ASN A 130 -3.22 -5.41 3.29
N GLU A 131 -3.18 -6.70 3.60
CA GLU A 131 -3.17 -7.20 4.97
C GLU A 131 -1.74 -7.29 5.53
N GLN A 132 -1.63 -7.25 6.85
CA GLN A 132 -0.37 -7.56 7.52
C GLN A 132 -0.08 -9.05 7.36
N VAL A 133 1.11 -9.34 6.89
CA VAL A 133 1.57 -10.71 6.64
C VAL A 133 2.73 -10.98 7.59
N ASP A 134 2.72 -12.14 8.25
CA ASP A 134 3.90 -12.60 8.97
C ASP A 134 5.02 -12.91 7.97
N LEU A 135 6.12 -12.16 8.09
CA LEU A 135 7.24 -12.27 7.15
C LEU A 135 8.01 -13.56 7.31
N ILE A 136 8.07 -14.08 8.54
CA ILE A 136 8.80 -15.32 8.86
C ILE A 136 8.01 -16.51 8.35
N ASP A 137 6.72 -16.59 8.70
CA ASP A 137 5.86 -17.71 8.27
C ASP A 137 5.68 -17.78 6.77
N LYS A 138 5.63 -16.62 6.09
CA LYS A 138 5.48 -16.53 4.63
C LYS A 138 6.80 -16.44 3.87
N GLU A 139 7.92 -16.48 4.60
CA GLU A 139 9.27 -16.45 4.04
C GLU A 139 9.52 -15.24 3.12
N ILE A 140 9.08 -14.08 3.57
CA ILE A 140 9.21 -12.82 2.85
C ILE A 140 10.48 -12.12 3.28
N ASP A 141 11.33 -11.77 2.32
CA ASP A 141 12.58 -11.03 2.55
C ASP A 141 12.30 -9.56 2.89
N VAL A 142 11.37 -8.92 2.17
CA VAL A 142 11.04 -7.49 2.33
C VAL A 142 9.54 -7.26 2.24
N ALA A 143 8.97 -6.57 3.22
CA ALA A 143 7.61 -6.08 3.13
C ALA A 143 7.59 -4.56 2.96
N LEU A 144 6.90 -4.06 1.95
CA LEU A 144 6.64 -2.64 1.76
C LEU A 144 5.31 -2.32 2.44
N ARG A 145 5.34 -1.40 3.41
CA ARG A 145 4.13 -1.06 4.20
C ARG A 145 4.02 0.44 4.42
N LEU A 146 2.78 0.90 4.47
CA LEU A 146 2.39 2.29 4.68
C LEU A 146 1.86 2.51 6.09
N GLY A 147 2.22 3.64 6.69
CA GLY A 147 1.71 4.09 7.98
C GLY A 147 2.45 3.52 9.18
N ASN A 148 1.79 3.57 10.34
CA ASN A 148 2.37 3.13 11.59
C ASN A 148 2.65 1.62 11.58
N LEU A 149 3.84 1.27 12.00
CA LEU A 149 4.28 -0.10 12.12
C LEU A 149 4.02 -0.58 13.55
N PRO A 150 3.45 -1.78 13.76
CA PRO A 150 3.37 -2.35 15.08
C PRO A 150 4.77 -2.66 15.60
N ASP A 151 4.93 -2.65 16.92
CA ASP A 151 6.16 -3.11 17.56
C ASP A 151 6.47 -4.54 17.12
N SER A 152 7.59 -4.72 16.45
CA SER A 152 8.00 -6.00 15.89
C SER A 152 9.52 -6.16 15.94
N ASN A 153 9.99 -7.41 15.87
CA ASN A 153 11.41 -7.73 15.74
C ASN A 153 11.99 -7.43 14.34
N LEU A 154 11.25 -6.70 13.51
CA LEU A 154 11.67 -6.32 12.16
C LEU A 154 12.53 -5.05 12.18
N VAL A 155 13.36 -4.91 11.17
CA VAL A 155 14.05 -3.66 10.87
C VAL A 155 13.20 -2.89 9.88
N ALA A 156 12.96 -1.61 10.17
CA ALA A 156 12.25 -0.70 9.29
C ALA A 156 13.23 0.27 8.64
N ARG A 157 13.16 0.42 7.32
CA ARG A 157 13.84 1.48 6.59
C ARG A 157 12.81 2.33 5.85
N LYS A 158 12.78 3.60 6.20
CA LYS A 158 11.94 4.59 5.53
C LYS A 158 12.39 4.78 4.08
N LEU A 159 11.44 4.66 3.16
CA LEU A 159 11.65 4.83 1.72
C LEU A 159 11.15 6.20 1.25
N ALA A 160 9.97 6.62 1.72
CA ALA A 160 9.33 7.88 1.32
C ALA A 160 8.31 8.34 2.38
N VAL A 161 7.91 9.60 2.28
CA VAL A 161 6.74 10.16 2.97
C VAL A 161 5.70 10.49 1.91
N LEU A 162 4.50 9.96 2.09
CA LEU A 162 3.35 10.21 1.22
C LEU A 162 2.43 11.21 1.88
N ARG A 163 2.17 12.29 1.17
CA ARG A 163 1.22 13.33 1.59
C ARG A 163 -0.13 13.04 1.00
N THR A 164 -1.17 13.33 1.74
CA THR A 164 -2.54 13.17 1.24
C THR A 164 -3.24 14.51 1.11
N GLN A 165 -4.10 14.61 0.09
CA GLN A 165 -4.88 15.80 -0.22
C GLN A 165 -6.21 15.40 -0.83
N VAL A 166 -7.16 16.32 -0.86
CA VAL A 166 -8.48 16.08 -1.44
C VAL A 166 -8.46 16.40 -2.93
N TYR A 167 -8.97 15.45 -3.72
CA TYR A 167 -9.05 15.55 -5.17
C TYR A 167 -10.47 15.34 -5.67
N ALA A 168 -10.76 15.95 -6.82
CA ALA A 168 -11.99 15.76 -7.58
C ALA A 168 -11.68 15.72 -9.07
N SER A 169 -12.53 15.08 -9.88
CA SER A 169 -12.48 15.25 -11.34
C SER A 169 -13.13 16.57 -11.75
N PRO A 170 -12.69 17.21 -12.86
CA PRO A 170 -13.34 18.40 -13.40
C PRO A 170 -14.85 18.20 -13.63
N ALA A 171 -15.22 17.06 -14.19
CA ALA A 171 -16.63 16.73 -14.46
C ALA A 171 -17.50 16.65 -13.19
N TYR A 172 -16.95 16.24 -12.06
CA TYR A 172 -17.65 16.30 -10.78
C TYR A 172 -17.85 17.75 -10.33
N LEU A 173 -16.79 18.56 -10.41
CA LEU A 173 -16.82 19.95 -9.94
C LEU A 173 -17.74 20.84 -10.79
N GLU A 174 -17.85 20.57 -12.09
CA GLU A 174 -18.80 21.25 -12.97
C GLU A 174 -20.26 21.03 -12.55
N ARG A 175 -20.57 19.82 -12.04
CA ARG A 175 -21.95 19.48 -11.63
C ARG A 175 -22.29 19.87 -10.19
N HIS A 176 -21.31 19.87 -9.29
CA HIS A 176 -21.55 19.99 -7.85
C HIS A 176 -20.88 21.20 -7.19
N GLY A 177 -20.09 21.97 -7.95
CA GLY A 177 -19.27 23.06 -7.41
C GLY A 177 -17.97 22.55 -6.76
N GLU A 178 -17.12 23.48 -6.39
CA GLU A 178 -15.84 23.22 -5.70
C GLU A 178 -16.00 23.48 -4.21
N PRO A 179 -15.69 22.51 -3.32
CA PRO A 179 -15.66 22.76 -1.89
C PRO A 179 -14.54 23.74 -1.55
N LEU A 180 -14.87 24.78 -0.79
CA LEU A 180 -13.91 25.81 -0.37
C LEU A 180 -13.43 25.62 1.07
N HIS A 181 -14.25 24.97 1.90
CA HIS A 181 -13.96 24.63 3.30
C HIS A 181 -14.29 23.15 3.57
N PRO A 182 -13.61 22.48 4.50
CA PRO A 182 -13.94 21.09 4.84
C PRO A 182 -15.37 20.85 5.32
N ASP A 183 -16.04 21.86 5.88
CA ASP A 183 -17.46 21.74 6.25
C ASP A 183 -18.37 21.54 5.03
N ASP A 184 -17.94 21.95 3.84
CA ASP A 184 -18.68 21.73 2.59
C ASP A 184 -18.75 20.24 2.24
N LEU A 185 -17.89 19.38 2.83
CA LEU A 185 -17.88 17.93 2.59
C LEU A 185 -19.24 17.27 2.88
N GLN A 186 -20.02 17.82 3.82
CA GLN A 186 -21.38 17.36 4.11
C GLN A 186 -22.35 17.50 2.93
N HIS A 187 -22.04 18.37 1.97
CA HIS A 187 -22.85 18.62 0.76
C HIS A 187 -22.27 17.96 -0.48
N HIS A 188 -21.15 17.27 -0.35
CA HIS A 188 -20.45 16.59 -1.43
C HIS A 188 -20.49 15.09 -1.27
N ARG A 189 -20.53 14.37 -2.40
CA ARG A 189 -20.29 12.92 -2.42
C ARG A 189 -18.82 12.66 -2.12
N THR A 190 -18.57 11.77 -1.20
CA THR A 190 -17.21 11.38 -0.81
C THR A 190 -16.94 9.91 -1.13
N LEU A 191 -15.66 9.59 -1.33
CA LEU A 191 -15.18 8.25 -1.65
C LEU A 191 -14.21 7.84 -0.53
N GLY A 192 -14.54 6.78 0.21
CA GLY A 192 -13.87 6.41 1.45
C GLY A 192 -12.91 5.24 1.30
N MET A 193 -11.95 5.19 2.23
CA MET A 193 -11.12 4.01 2.47
C MET A 193 -11.62 3.29 3.72
N GLN A 194 -11.68 1.95 3.68
CA GLN A 194 -12.16 1.14 4.80
C GLN A 194 -11.46 1.47 6.14
N LYS A 195 -10.17 1.75 6.11
CA LYS A 195 -9.37 2.11 7.30
C LYS A 195 -9.69 3.49 7.90
N MET A 196 -10.49 4.31 7.21
CA MET A 196 -10.94 5.64 7.69
C MET A 196 -12.27 5.55 8.45
N HIS A 197 -12.65 4.36 8.88
CA HIS A 197 -13.85 4.09 9.67
C HIS A 197 -13.48 3.95 11.15
N ARG A 198 -14.15 4.72 12.02
CA ARG A 198 -14.02 4.65 13.47
C ARG A 198 -15.37 4.94 14.13
N ASN A 199 -15.74 4.18 15.15
CA ASN A 199 -16.97 4.38 15.90
C ASN A 199 -18.23 4.50 15.03
N SER A 200 -18.35 3.64 14.01
CA SER A 200 -19.47 3.60 13.04
C SER A 200 -19.58 4.81 12.10
N HIS A 201 -18.56 5.66 12.04
CA HIS A 201 -18.53 6.82 11.16
C HIS A 201 -17.24 6.86 10.34
N TYR A 202 -17.33 7.43 9.14
CA TYR A 202 -16.18 7.76 8.32
C TYR A 202 -15.79 9.22 8.53
N PHE A 203 -14.50 9.49 8.49
CA PHE A 203 -13.97 10.85 8.65
C PHE A 203 -12.69 11.05 7.86
N TRP A 204 -12.42 12.30 7.49
CA TRP A 204 -11.13 12.70 6.97
C TRP A 204 -10.45 13.62 7.99
N PRO A 205 -9.27 13.24 8.50
CA PRO A 205 -8.45 14.17 9.28
C PRO A 205 -7.80 15.15 8.31
N LEU A 206 -8.16 16.43 8.43
CA LEU A 206 -7.63 17.51 7.60
C LEU A 206 -6.98 18.55 8.48
N SER A 207 -5.82 19.06 8.04
CA SER A 207 -5.06 20.09 8.74
C SER A 207 -4.94 21.35 7.89
N ASP A 208 -5.10 22.51 8.53
CA ASP A 208 -4.82 23.83 7.94
C ASP A 208 -3.36 24.27 8.10
N GLY A 209 -2.52 23.40 8.69
CA GLY A 209 -1.13 23.64 9.02
C GLY A 209 -0.89 24.01 10.49
N GLU A 210 -1.91 24.38 11.23
CA GLU A 210 -1.85 24.67 12.68
C GLU A 210 -2.60 23.58 13.47
N ASN A 211 -3.81 23.23 13.02
CA ASN A 211 -4.69 22.28 13.69
C ASN A 211 -5.09 21.16 12.74
N THR A 212 -5.28 19.96 13.30
CA THR A 212 -5.88 18.82 12.58
C THR A 212 -7.25 18.54 13.18
N VAL A 213 -8.27 18.52 12.32
CA VAL A 213 -9.66 18.26 12.70
C VAL A 213 -10.19 17.05 11.91
N GLU A 214 -10.91 16.17 12.58
CA GLU A 214 -11.60 15.04 11.94
C GLU A 214 -12.95 15.52 11.39
N TYR A 215 -13.05 15.63 10.06
CA TYR A 215 -14.29 16.02 9.39
C TYR A 215 -15.11 14.76 9.04
N PRO A 216 -16.36 14.67 9.49
CA PRO A 216 -17.22 13.55 9.15
C PRO A 216 -17.53 13.56 7.66
N ILE A 217 -17.56 12.36 7.07
CA ILE A 217 -17.94 12.15 5.68
C ILE A 217 -18.98 11.03 5.58
N ASP A 218 -19.81 11.09 4.55
CA ASP A 218 -20.75 10.02 4.19
C ASP A 218 -20.37 9.46 2.82
N PRO A 219 -19.48 8.44 2.77
CA PRO A 219 -18.97 7.94 1.51
C PRO A 219 -20.00 7.11 0.76
N ILE A 220 -20.22 7.41 -0.53
CA ILE A 220 -21.07 6.62 -1.43
C ILE A 220 -20.40 5.32 -1.88
N MET A 221 -19.08 5.21 -1.72
CA MET A 221 -18.29 4.03 -2.03
C MET A 221 -17.15 3.92 -1.02
N VAL A 222 -16.89 2.69 -0.59
CA VAL A 222 -15.76 2.36 0.29
C VAL A 222 -15.01 1.16 -0.28
N ALA A 223 -13.67 1.22 -0.31
CA ALA A 223 -12.83 0.09 -0.68
C ALA A 223 -11.60 -0.02 0.23
N ASN A 224 -10.96 -1.18 0.20
CA ASN A 224 -9.72 -1.45 0.92
C ASN A 224 -8.45 -1.17 0.09
N ASP A 225 -8.62 -0.86 -1.22
CA ASP A 225 -7.53 -0.48 -2.11
C ASP A 225 -7.79 0.88 -2.76
N PRO A 226 -6.82 1.81 -2.71
CA PRO A 226 -7.01 3.17 -3.24
C PRO A 226 -7.18 3.22 -4.76
N ALA A 227 -6.72 2.22 -5.54
CA ALA A 227 -6.92 2.22 -6.98
C ALA A 227 -8.39 2.05 -7.36
N ALA A 228 -9.15 1.25 -6.58
CA ALA A 228 -10.60 1.09 -6.79
C ALA A 228 -11.34 2.42 -6.54
N VAL A 229 -11.00 3.10 -5.44
CA VAL A 229 -11.58 4.41 -5.08
C VAL A 229 -11.21 5.48 -6.12
N ARG A 230 -9.96 5.48 -6.59
CA ARG A 230 -9.51 6.37 -7.68
C ARG A 230 -10.26 6.13 -8.98
N GLY A 231 -10.63 4.88 -9.30
CA GLY A 231 -11.48 4.57 -10.45
C GLY A 231 -12.79 5.36 -10.41
N ALA A 232 -13.47 5.37 -9.26
CA ALA A 232 -14.71 6.15 -9.06
C ALA A 232 -14.44 7.67 -9.13
N LEU A 233 -13.33 8.16 -8.55
CA LEU A 233 -12.92 9.57 -8.65
C LEU A 233 -12.78 10.02 -10.10
N LEU A 234 -12.12 9.22 -10.95
CA LEU A 234 -11.92 9.53 -12.37
C LEU A 234 -13.24 9.53 -13.16
N CYS A 235 -14.21 8.70 -12.77
CA CYS A 235 -15.56 8.70 -13.32
C CYS A 235 -16.43 9.89 -12.83
N GLY A 236 -15.93 10.70 -11.92
CA GLY A 236 -16.68 11.88 -11.42
C GLY A 236 -17.74 11.55 -10.41
N GLU A 237 -17.56 10.52 -9.60
CA GLU A 237 -18.52 10.07 -8.61
C GLU A 237 -18.46 10.85 -7.29
N GLY A 238 -17.30 11.48 -6.98
CA GLY A 238 -17.15 12.20 -5.72
C GLY A 238 -15.75 12.75 -5.48
N LEU A 239 -15.53 13.20 -4.24
CA LEU A 239 -14.25 13.65 -3.72
C LEU A 239 -13.48 12.48 -3.10
N MET A 240 -12.15 12.50 -3.18
CA MET A 240 -11.29 11.47 -2.58
C MET A 240 -10.13 12.13 -1.83
N LEU A 241 -9.88 11.68 -0.59
CA LEU A 241 -8.60 11.94 0.09
C LEU A 241 -7.58 10.91 -0.39
N ALA A 242 -6.62 11.35 -1.20
CA ALA A 242 -5.66 10.50 -1.88
C ALA A 242 -4.21 10.95 -1.64
N SER A 243 -3.27 10.00 -1.67
CA SER A 243 -1.85 10.32 -1.65
C SER A 243 -1.36 10.79 -3.02
N ASP A 244 -0.41 11.73 -3.00
CA ASP A 244 0.24 12.30 -4.16
C ASP A 244 0.80 11.24 -5.12
N ILE A 245 1.45 10.21 -4.57
CA ILE A 245 2.03 9.10 -5.36
C ILE A 245 0.99 8.37 -6.22
N MET A 246 -0.27 8.29 -5.75
CA MET A 246 -1.34 7.54 -6.42
C MET A 246 -2.05 8.36 -7.51
N VAL A 247 -1.95 9.68 -7.45
CA VAL A 247 -2.76 10.58 -8.30
C VAL A 247 -1.93 11.46 -9.22
N LYS A 248 -0.61 11.54 -9.02
CA LYS A 248 0.31 12.42 -9.76
C LYS A 248 0.07 12.41 -11.27
N ALA A 249 0.11 11.25 -11.90
CA ALA A 249 -0.04 11.13 -13.35
C ALA A 249 -1.39 11.64 -13.86
N TYR A 250 -2.45 11.40 -13.09
CA TYR A 250 -3.81 11.85 -13.45
C TYR A 250 -4.00 13.34 -13.24
N ALA A 251 -3.34 13.91 -12.23
CA ALA A 251 -3.34 15.35 -11.98
C ALA A 251 -2.56 16.10 -13.07
N GLU A 252 -1.39 15.58 -13.49
CA GLU A 252 -0.59 16.12 -14.58
C GLU A 252 -1.34 16.12 -15.93
N GLN A 253 -2.17 15.09 -16.14
CA GLN A 253 -3.01 14.97 -17.35
C GLN A 253 -4.32 15.78 -17.26
N GLY A 254 -4.58 16.43 -16.13
CA GLY A 254 -5.81 17.22 -15.92
C GLY A 254 -7.08 16.40 -15.68
N HIS A 255 -6.98 15.08 -15.49
CA HIS A 255 -8.12 14.21 -15.21
C HIS A 255 -8.72 14.43 -13.82
N ILE A 256 -7.89 14.88 -12.88
CA ILE A 256 -8.30 15.28 -11.54
C ILE A 256 -7.57 16.56 -11.16
N ARG A 257 -8.14 17.29 -10.23
CA ARG A 257 -7.48 18.45 -9.63
C ARG A 257 -7.65 18.44 -8.11
N ARG A 258 -6.72 19.05 -7.44
CA ARG A 258 -6.76 19.27 -6.01
C ARG A 258 -7.85 20.30 -5.69
N VAL A 259 -8.63 20.00 -4.65
CA VAL A 259 -9.59 20.91 -4.01
C VAL A 259 -9.19 21.09 -2.55
N LEU A 260 -9.83 22.03 -1.84
CA LEU A 260 -9.47 22.39 -0.45
C LEU A 260 -7.98 22.70 -0.32
N ALA A 261 -7.46 23.57 -1.17
CA ALA A 261 -6.03 23.81 -1.38
C ALA A 261 -5.26 24.21 -0.11
N GLY A 262 -5.93 24.78 0.89
CA GLY A 262 -5.35 25.14 2.19
C GLY A 262 -5.31 23.99 3.20
N TRP A 263 -5.86 22.85 2.84
CA TRP A 263 -6.01 21.71 3.75
C TRP A 263 -5.22 20.52 3.25
N THR A 264 -4.59 19.81 4.18
CA THR A 264 -3.83 18.59 3.89
C THR A 264 -4.33 17.46 4.78
N GLY A 265 -4.39 16.26 4.23
CA GLY A 265 -4.62 15.07 5.04
C GLY A 265 -3.35 14.59 5.72
N PRO A 266 -3.41 13.45 6.44
CA PRO A 266 -2.27 12.89 7.14
C PRO A 266 -1.14 12.49 6.20
N GLU A 267 0.08 12.56 6.71
CA GLU A 267 1.25 11.99 6.06
C GLU A 267 1.42 10.53 6.46
N PHE A 268 1.84 9.69 5.52
CA PHE A 268 2.13 8.29 5.76
C PHE A 268 3.57 7.98 5.35
N GLU A 269 4.31 7.33 6.23
CA GLU A 269 5.61 6.79 5.87
C GLU A 269 5.45 5.49 5.07
N LEU A 270 6.15 5.40 3.95
CA LEU A 270 6.38 4.14 3.24
C LEU A 270 7.67 3.54 3.77
N ASN A 271 7.58 2.35 4.33
CA ASN A 271 8.71 1.65 4.92
C ASN A 271 8.95 0.29 4.24
N ALA A 272 10.22 -0.08 4.12
CA ALA A 272 10.67 -1.44 3.86
C ALA A 272 10.94 -2.12 5.20
N LEU A 273 10.29 -3.25 5.45
CA LEU A 273 10.42 -4.07 6.66
C LEU A 273 11.11 -5.37 6.30
N PHE A 274 12.07 -5.80 7.09
CA PHE A 274 12.77 -7.06 6.90
C PHE A 274 13.29 -7.63 8.23
N PRO A 275 13.49 -8.97 8.33
CA PRO A 275 13.98 -9.60 9.55
C PRO A 275 15.39 -9.11 9.94
N ARG A 276 15.65 -8.94 11.23
CA ARG A 276 16.97 -8.47 11.75
C ARG A 276 18.13 -9.34 11.28
N GLY A 277 17.94 -10.65 11.17
CA GLY A 277 18.96 -11.59 10.69
C GLY A 277 19.37 -11.38 9.23
N GLN A 278 18.55 -10.68 8.44
CA GLN A 278 18.77 -10.45 7.01
C GLN A 278 19.29 -9.04 6.68
N VAL A 279 19.62 -8.22 7.67
CA VAL A 279 20.14 -6.85 7.48
C VAL A 279 21.40 -6.81 6.59
N THR A 280 22.21 -7.86 6.62
CA THR A 280 23.45 -7.99 5.84
C THR A 280 23.25 -8.58 4.46
N SER A 281 22.04 -9.04 4.11
CA SER A 281 21.75 -9.65 2.81
C SER A 281 21.93 -8.66 1.64
N PRO A 282 22.89 -8.89 0.70
CA PRO A 282 23.14 -7.97 -0.40
C PRO A 282 21.94 -7.79 -1.33
N LYS A 283 21.12 -8.83 -1.57
CA LYS A 283 19.92 -8.72 -2.42
C LYS A 283 18.89 -7.77 -1.79
N ILE A 284 18.70 -7.85 -0.47
CA ILE A 284 17.78 -6.97 0.28
C ILE A 284 18.32 -5.54 0.28
N ARG A 285 19.60 -5.35 0.60
CA ARG A 285 20.23 -4.04 0.61
C ARG A 285 20.15 -3.39 -0.77
N ALA A 286 20.52 -4.10 -1.84
CA ALA A 286 20.47 -3.59 -3.20
C ALA A 286 19.06 -3.16 -3.60
N PHE A 287 18.04 -3.93 -3.24
CA PHE A 287 16.65 -3.61 -3.54
C PHE A 287 16.15 -2.40 -2.73
N VAL A 288 16.42 -2.39 -1.44
CA VAL A 288 15.98 -1.29 -0.56
C VAL A 288 16.67 0.03 -0.93
N ASP A 289 17.98 0.01 -1.21
CA ASP A 289 18.73 1.19 -1.65
C ASP A 289 18.23 1.70 -3.01
N PHE A 290 17.94 0.78 -3.95
CA PHE A 290 17.32 1.11 -5.22
C PHE A 290 15.96 1.77 -5.05
N LEU A 291 15.10 1.25 -4.16
CA LEU A 291 13.81 1.86 -3.89
C LEU A 291 13.93 3.23 -3.22
N VAL A 292 14.87 3.42 -2.28
CA VAL A 292 15.14 4.74 -1.70
C VAL A 292 15.51 5.74 -2.79
N GLU A 293 16.37 5.35 -3.75
CA GLU A 293 16.75 6.21 -4.88
C GLU A 293 15.57 6.57 -5.78
N ARG A 294 14.67 5.61 -6.05
CA ARG A 294 13.58 5.77 -7.04
C ARG A 294 12.25 6.24 -6.45
N LEU A 295 12.02 6.08 -5.16
CA LEU A 295 10.80 6.49 -4.48
C LEU A 295 10.97 7.75 -3.62
N SER A 296 12.16 8.39 -3.65
CA SER A 296 12.33 9.70 -3.04
C SER A 296 11.50 10.72 -3.84
N PHE A 297 10.41 11.21 -3.24
CA PHE A 297 9.56 12.24 -3.82
C PHE A 297 10.03 13.60 -3.36
N ASP A 298 10.34 14.48 -4.31
CA ASP A 298 10.68 15.86 -4.03
C ASP A 298 9.46 16.58 -3.41
N SER A 299 9.68 17.21 -2.27
CA SER A 299 8.67 17.99 -1.56
C SER A 299 8.18 19.21 -2.35
N ASP A 300 8.95 19.65 -3.35
CA ASP A 300 8.64 20.82 -4.18
C ASP A 300 7.60 20.55 -5.26
N TYR A 301 7.35 19.29 -5.61
CA TYR A 301 6.39 18.94 -6.65
C TYR A 301 4.98 19.46 -6.38
N MET A 302 4.55 19.49 -5.14
CA MET A 302 3.22 19.97 -4.76
C MET A 302 3.08 21.51 -4.81
N GLN A 303 4.19 22.22 -4.76
CA GLN A 303 4.19 23.68 -4.98
C GLN A 303 4.03 23.99 -6.48
N VAL A 304 4.55 23.14 -7.37
CA VAL A 304 4.45 23.31 -8.82
C VAL A 304 3.03 23.08 -9.34
N LEU A 305 2.26 22.14 -8.74
CA LEU A 305 0.88 21.85 -9.18
C LEU A 305 -0.15 22.90 -8.79
N CYS A 306 0.15 23.77 -7.83
CA CYS A 306 -0.77 24.83 -7.40
C CYS A 306 -0.03 26.05 -6.85
N PRO A 307 0.65 26.86 -7.69
CA PRO A 307 1.38 28.04 -7.27
C PRO A 307 0.48 29.09 -6.55
N ASP A 308 -0.81 29.13 -6.90
CA ASP A 308 -1.78 30.07 -6.33
C ASP A 308 -2.58 29.52 -5.13
N ALA A 309 -2.33 28.28 -4.70
CA ALA A 309 -3.11 27.62 -3.65
C ALA A 309 -3.07 28.37 -2.31
N ARG A 310 -1.89 28.89 -1.91
CA ARG A 310 -1.74 29.69 -0.68
C ARG A 310 -2.49 31.02 -0.75
N ALA A 311 -2.49 31.68 -1.91
CA ALA A 311 -3.18 32.95 -2.09
C ALA A 311 -4.70 32.77 -2.03
N ARG A 312 -5.23 31.71 -2.70
CA ARG A 312 -6.66 31.35 -2.67
C ARG A 312 -7.12 30.93 -1.28
N CYS A 313 -6.32 30.17 -0.55
CA CYS A 313 -6.63 29.74 0.80
C CYS A 313 -6.68 30.92 1.78
N LYS A 314 -5.71 31.87 1.71
CA LYS A 314 -5.76 33.09 2.50
C LYS A 314 -7.00 33.92 2.20
N ALA A 315 -7.37 34.07 0.94
CA ALA A 315 -8.55 34.78 0.50
C ALA A 315 -9.85 34.07 0.96
N ALA A 316 -9.93 32.76 0.87
CA ALA A 316 -11.08 31.97 1.32
C ALA A 316 -11.23 32.02 2.87
N LYS A 317 -10.12 31.90 3.61
CA LYS A 317 -10.13 32.01 5.08
C LYS A 317 -10.56 33.41 5.52
N GLN A 318 -10.05 34.49 4.88
CA GLN A 318 -10.46 35.86 5.15
C GLN A 318 -11.94 36.11 4.82
N ALA A 319 -12.45 35.50 3.74
CA ALA A 319 -13.86 35.58 3.38
C ALA A 319 -14.77 34.85 4.39
N ALA A 320 -14.35 33.65 4.83
CA ALA A 320 -15.08 32.87 5.84
C ALA A 320 -15.08 33.58 7.21
N ASP A 321 -13.93 34.08 7.65
CA ASP A 321 -13.80 34.85 8.91
C ASP A 321 -14.65 36.13 8.86
N SER A 322 -14.68 36.81 7.71
CA SER A 322 -15.52 38.00 7.50
C SER A 322 -17.01 37.66 7.52
N ALA A 323 -17.42 36.55 6.90
CA ALA A 323 -18.81 36.10 6.92
C ALA A 323 -19.27 35.67 8.31
N THR A 324 -18.40 35.02 9.08
CA THR A 324 -18.68 34.65 10.48
C THR A 324 -18.80 35.88 11.38
N ALA A 325 -17.97 36.91 11.17
CA ALA A 325 -18.04 38.15 11.89
C ALA A 325 -19.35 38.93 11.59
N VAL A 326 -19.74 39.00 10.31
CA VAL A 326 -21.00 39.64 9.87
C VAL A 326 -22.22 38.89 10.43
N ASN A 327 -22.22 37.56 10.42
CA ASN A 327 -23.31 36.77 11.00
C ASN A 327 -23.40 36.95 12.54
N ALA A 328 -22.26 37.09 13.23
CA ALA A 328 -22.23 37.34 14.66
C ALA A 328 -22.75 38.75 14.99
N GLU A 329 -22.47 39.77 14.14
CA GLU A 329 -23.01 41.13 14.27
C GLU A 329 -24.51 41.19 14.02
N LEU A 330 -25.00 40.51 12.97
CA LEU A 330 -26.42 40.36 12.67
C LEU A 330 -27.19 39.65 13.81
N ALA A 331 -26.61 38.61 14.38
CA ALA A 331 -27.20 37.89 15.51
C ALA A 331 -27.25 38.74 16.80
N ARG A 332 -26.28 39.68 17.01
CA ARG A 332 -26.29 40.64 18.11
C ARG A 332 -27.35 41.74 17.89
N ALA A 333 -27.41 42.26 16.67
CA ALA A 333 -28.41 43.32 16.33
C ALA A 333 -29.83 42.74 16.48
N SER A 334 -30.12 41.54 16.03
CA SER A 334 -31.42 40.90 16.20
C SER A 334 -31.80 40.64 17.65
N ARG A 335 -30.82 40.33 18.53
CA ARG A 335 -31.08 40.22 19.99
C ARG A 335 -31.40 41.55 20.62
N THR A 336 -30.69 42.60 20.23
CA THR A 336 -30.94 43.96 20.76
C THR A 336 -32.33 44.47 20.37
N GLU A 337 -32.76 44.22 19.09
CA GLU A 337 -34.12 44.59 18.65
C GLU A 337 -35.23 43.79 19.35
N LEU A 338 -34.97 42.52 19.70
CA LEU A 338 -35.91 41.71 20.48
C LEU A 338 -36.00 42.16 21.94
N GLU A 339 -34.90 42.59 22.54
CA GLU A 339 -34.86 43.10 23.90
C GLU A 339 -35.49 44.48 24.02
N GLU A 340 -35.37 45.37 23.01
CA GLU A 340 -36.07 46.66 22.92
C GLU A 340 -37.58 46.48 22.76
N LYS A 341 -38.03 45.58 21.87
CA LYS A 341 -39.46 45.28 21.72
C LYS A 341 -40.10 44.67 22.98
N SER A 342 -39.35 43.83 23.70
CA SER A 342 -39.85 43.26 24.96
C SER A 342 -39.98 44.33 26.08
N ARG A 343 -39.16 45.37 26.05
CA ARG A 343 -39.31 46.50 27.02
C ARG A 343 -40.48 47.41 26.65
N ASP A 344 -40.70 47.70 25.38
CA ASP A 344 -41.83 48.51 24.95
C ASP A 344 -43.20 47.84 25.21
N ASP A 345 -43.25 46.48 25.16
CA ASP A 345 -44.47 45.74 25.49
C ASP A 345 -44.74 45.70 27.02
N GLU A 346 -43.70 45.71 27.90
CA GLU A 346 -43.88 45.78 29.35
C GLU A 346 -44.33 47.17 29.83
N ASP A 347 -43.97 48.26 29.12
CA ASP A 347 -44.41 49.62 29.49
C ASP A 347 -45.85 49.95 29.06
N VAL A 348 -46.47 49.11 28.18
CA VAL A 348 -47.86 49.26 27.72
C VAL A 348 -48.89 48.58 28.66
N GLU A 349 -48.48 47.66 29.51
CA GLU A 349 -49.37 46.95 30.47
C GLU A 349 -49.50 47.68 31.84
N LEU A 350 -48.86 48.84 32.03
CA LEU A 350 -48.83 49.57 33.32
C LEU A 350 -49.57 50.95 33.28
N VAL A 351 -50.49 51.20 32.32
CA VAL A 351 -51.34 52.40 32.29
C VAL A 351 -52.82 52.05 32.43
#